data_366c54583672b5dd217fb29bb556c731
#
_entry.id   366c54583672b5dd217fb29bb556c731
#
_cell.length_a   1.000
_cell.length_b   1.000
_cell.length_c   1.000
_cell.angle_alpha   90.00
_cell.angle_beta   90.00
_cell.angle_gamma   90.00
#
_symmetry.space_group_name_H-M   'P 1'
#
loop_
_entity.id
_entity.type
_entity.pdbx_description
1 polymer ?
#
loop_
_entity_poly.entity_id
_entity_poly.type
_entity_poly.pdbx_seq_one_letter_code
_entity_poly.pdbx_strand_id
1 'polypeptide(L)'
;MRRARADFAYGQTKLLGEQYVERFCRRHFIVRTAWLYSSYGKNFVKTMIRLGRTHDKITVVNDQLGNPTNAVDLAYHILKLAVSHDYGIYHCTGNGICSWYDFACAIMQGAGLSCKVEPVTSAEYAAANPASANRPAWSALENRMLRCTVGDEMRDWQDALKDFFCKLEWRTLVYENLSCDRLRRFHRLELCPLHAGKV
;
A
#
# COMPACT_ATOMS: atom_id res chain seq x y z
N MET A 1 20.37 -9.66 -18.38
CA MET A 1 19.06 -9.51 -17.65
C MET A 1 18.49 -10.89 -17.35
N ARG A 2 18.18 -11.20 -16.09
CA ARG A 2 17.43 -12.43 -15.79
C ARG A 2 15.99 -12.25 -16.26
N ARG A 3 15.45 -13.22 -17.04
CA ARG A 3 14.05 -13.22 -17.42
C ARG A 3 13.19 -13.33 -16.16
N ALA A 4 12.13 -12.51 -16.05
CA ALA A 4 11.16 -12.62 -14.98
C ALA A 4 10.52 -14.02 -15.04
N ARG A 5 10.49 -14.70 -13.88
CA ARG A 5 9.86 -16.01 -13.72
C ARG A 5 8.76 -15.88 -12.68
N ALA A 6 7.62 -16.42 -12.97
CA ALA A 6 6.47 -16.40 -12.06
C ALA A 6 6.10 -17.84 -11.70
N ASP A 7 6.18 -18.16 -10.42
CA ASP A 7 5.98 -19.52 -9.91
C ASP A 7 4.50 -19.82 -9.58
N PHE A 8 3.64 -18.81 -9.58
CA PHE A 8 2.21 -18.93 -9.26
C PHE A 8 1.34 -18.42 -10.41
N ALA A 9 0.13 -19.02 -10.58
CA ALA A 9 -0.82 -18.65 -11.63
C ALA A 9 -1.10 -17.13 -11.72
N TYR A 10 -1.25 -16.46 -10.57
CA TYR A 10 -1.41 -15.00 -10.51
C TYR A 10 -0.20 -14.27 -11.11
N GLY A 11 1.01 -14.65 -10.72
CA GLY A 11 2.23 -14.06 -11.27
C GLY A 11 2.40 -14.33 -12.76
N GLN A 12 2.05 -15.54 -13.21
CA GLN A 12 2.10 -15.91 -14.63
C GLN A 12 1.15 -15.05 -15.47
N THR A 13 -0.08 -14.84 -15.03
CA THR A 13 -1.04 -13.99 -15.76
C THR A 13 -0.61 -12.53 -15.78
N LYS A 14 -0.01 -12.00 -14.68
CA LYS A 14 0.56 -10.65 -14.67
C LYS A 14 1.75 -10.51 -15.61
N LEU A 15 2.67 -11.48 -15.60
CA LEU A 15 3.81 -11.50 -16.51
C LEU A 15 3.39 -11.57 -17.98
N LEU A 16 2.38 -12.39 -18.28
CA LEU A 16 1.82 -12.48 -19.63
C LEU A 16 1.23 -11.13 -20.09
N GLY A 17 0.51 -10.42 -19.18
CA GLY A 17 0.01 -9.07 -19.45
C GLY A 17 1.12 -8.08 -19.77
N GLU A 18 2.23 -8.09 -19.00
CA GLU A 18 3.41 -7.27 -19.27
C GLU A 18 4.00 -7.58 -20.67
N GLN A 19 4.16 -8.85 -21.00
CA GLN A 19 4.69 -9.27 -22.30
C GLN A 19 3.82 -8.80 -23.47
N TYR A 20 2.50 -8.81 -23.31
CA TYR A 20 1.59 -8.25 -24.32
C TYR A 20 1.75 -6.74 -24.46
N VAL A 21 1.86 -6.00 -23.34
CA VAL A 21 2.11 -4.56 -23.38
C VAL A 21 3.43 -4.25 -24.10
N GLU A 22 4.52 -4.93 -23.74
CA GLU A 22 5.83 -4.76 -24.39
C GLU A 22 5.78 -5.08 -25.90
N ARG A 23 5.03 -6.12 -26.27
CA ARG A 23 4.92 -6.55 -27.67
C ARG A 23 4.13 -5.57 -28.55
N PHE A 24 3.05 -5.02 -28.03
CA PHE A 24 2.08 -4.24 -28.82
C PHE A 24 2.17 -2.73 -28.59
N CYS A 25 2.78 -2.27 -27.51
CA CYS A 25 2.90 -0.84 -27.16
C CYS A 25 4.37 -0.44 -27.10
N ARG A 26 4.85 0.30 -28.08
CA ARG A 26 6.25 0.81 -28.06
C ARG A 26 6.51 1.84 -26.97
N ARG A 27 5.50 2.64 -26.63
CA ARG A 27 5.56 3.68 -25.59
C ARG A 27 4.67 3.25 -24.46
N HIS A 28 5.24 2.69 -23.40
CA HIS A 28 4.49 2.15 -22.28
C HIS A 28 5.23 2.33 -20.95
N PHE A 29 4.46 2.37 -19.89
CA PHE A 29 4.95 2.25 -18.53
C PHE A 29 4.30 1.00 -17.90
N ILE A 30 5.12 0.08 -17.45
CA ILE A 30 4.69 -1.03 -16.60
C ILE A 30 5.13 -0.73 -15.19
N VAL A 31 4.18 -0.43 -14.31
CA VAL A 31 4.45 -0.06 -12.92
C VAL A 31 4.10 -1.24 -12.02
N ARG A 32 5.12 -1.92 -11.51
CA ARG A 32 4.97 -3.00 -10.54
C ARG A 32 4.92 -2.44 -9.13
N THR A 33 3.94 -2.86 -8.37
CA THR A 33 3.76 -2.48 -6.97
C THR A 33 3.46 -3.69 -6.09
N ALA A 34 3.56 -3.53 -4.78
CA ALA A 34 3.27 -4.56 -3.79
C ALA A 34 2.47 -3.98 -2.61
N TRP A 35 1.69 -4.81 -1.93
CA TRP A 35 0.98 -4.52 -0.68
C TRP A 35 0.21 -3.19 -0.69
N LEU A 36 -0.50 -2.92 -1.79
CA LEU A 36 -1.21 -1.67 -2.02
C LEU A 36 -2.38 -1.51 -1.04
N TYR A 37 -2.47 -0.34 -0.39
CA TYR A 37 -3.59 0.04 0.46
C TYR A 37 -4.07 1.46 0.18
N SER A 38 -5.33 1.71 0.52
CA SER A 38 -6.02 2.96 0.23
C SER A 38 -7.19 3.17 1.20
N SER A 39 -7.64 4.40 1.35
CA SER A 39 -8.90 4.72 2.02
C SER A 39 -10.13 4.20 1.26
N TYR A 40 -9.98 3.81 0.00
CA TYR A 40 -11.03 3.26 -0.84
C TYR A 40 -10.89 1.75 -1.03
N GLY A 41 -12.02 1.08 -1.28
CA GLY A 41 -12.06 -0.35 -1.57
C GLY A 41 -11.66 -1.24 -0.39
N LYS A 42 -11.55 -2.55 -0.66
CA LYS A 42 -11.10 -3.56 0.31
C LYS A 42 -9.58 -3.66 0.24
N ASN A 43 -8.91 -3.66 1.38
CA ASN A 43 -7.46 -3.86 1.48
C ASN A 43 -7.08 -4.38 2.87
N PHE A 44 -5.80 -4.72 3.06
CA PHE A 44 -5.28 -5.29 4.29
C PHE A 44 -5.50 -4.35 5.49
N VAL A 45 -5.16 -3.05 5.37
CA VAL A 45 -5.30 -2.08 6.48
C VAL A 45 -6.73 -2.03 6.98
N LYS A 46 -7.72 -1.88 6.09
CA LYS A 46 -9.15 -1.84 6.46
C LYS A 46 -9.63 -3.17 7.04
N THR A 47 -9.09 -4.29 6.55
CA THR A 47 -9.40 -5.62 7.10
C THR A 47 -8.88 -5.75 8.53
N MET A 48 -7.64 -5.33 8.79
CA MET A 48 -7.05 -5.36 10.12
C MET A 48 -7.81 -4.45 11.10
N ILE A 49 -8.14 -3.22 10.71
CA ILE A 49 -8.97 -2.33 11.53
C ILE A 49 -10.30 -2.98 11.91
N ARG A 50 -10.98 -3.60 10.93
CA ARG A 50 -12.26 -4.28 11.20
C ARG A 50 -12.10 -5.44 12.17
N LEU A 51 -11.09 -6.30 11.95
CA LEU A 51 -10.81 -7.44 12.83
C LEU A 51 -10.42 -6.97 14.23
N GLY A 52 -9.58 -5.95 14.34
CA GLY A 52 -9.14 -5.40 15.61
C GLY A 52 -10.26 -4.74 16.44
N ARG A 53 -11.37 -4.34 15.80
CA ARG A 53 -12.57 -3.84 16.49
C ARG A 53 -13.48 -4.95 17.02
N THR A 54 -13.34 -6.16 16.53
CA THR A 54 -14.27 -7.27 16.82
C THR A 54 -13.61 -8.46 17.54
N HIS A 55 -12.27 -8.46 17.65
CA HIS A 55 -11.52 -9.55 18.25
C HIS A 55 -10.48 -9.00 19.25
N ASP A 56 -10.30 -9.70 20.36
CA ASP A 56 -9.28 -9.36 21.35
C ASP A 56 -7.88 -9.76 20.87
N LYS A 57 -7.81 -10.75 19.97
CA LYS A 57 -6.56 -11.23 19.35
C LYS A 57 -6.76 -11.70 17.92
N ILE A 58 -5.73 -11.52 17.09
CA ILE A 58 -5.65 -12.01 15.71
C ILE A 58 -4.27 -12.61 15.46
N THR A 59 -4.18 -13.58 14.55
CA THR A 59 -2.91 -14.16 14.11
C THR A 59 -2.53 -13.65 12.72
N VAL A 60 -1.26 -13.25 12.54
CA VAL A 60 -0.75 -12.72 11.28
C VAL A 60 0.62 -13.30 10.95
N VAL A 61 0.83 -13.62 9.68
CA VAL A 61 2.06 -14.21 9.17
C VAL A 61 3.25 -13.25 9.34
N ASN A 62 4.37 -13.76 9.89
CA ASN A 62 5.58 -12.99 10.19
C ASN A 62 6.79 -13.31 9.30
N ASP A 63 6.73 -14.37 8.50
CA ASP A 63 7.81 -14.85 7.62
C ASP A 63 7.62 -14.49 6.14
N GLN A 64 6.65 -13.62 5.84
CA GLN A 64 6.47 -13.02 4.52
C GLN A 64 6.81 -11.54 4.58
N LEU A 65 7.80 -11.12 3.79
CA LEU A 65 8.36 -9.77 3.78
C LEU A 65 8.00 -9.02 2.49
N GLY A 66 7.70 -7.73 2.62
CA GLY A 66 7.33 -6.86 1.49
C GLY A 66 7.35 -5.37 1.83
N ASN A 67 6.88 -4.56 0.89
CA ASN A 67 6.79 -3.10 1.02
C ASN A 67 5.31 -2.67 1.01
N PRO A 68 4.75 -2.23 2.14
CA PRO A 68 3.43 -1.58 2.11
C PRO A 68 3.45 -0.31 1.26
N THR A 69 2.49 -0.17 0.37
CA THR A 69 2.43 0.95 -0.59
C THR A 69 1.12 1.72 -0.44
N ASN A 70 1.22 3.01 -0.13
CA ASN A 70 0.07 3.90 -0.13
C ASN A 70 -0.32 4.26 -1.57
N ALA A 71 -1.60 4.10 -1.91
CA ALA A 71 -2.09 4.36 -3.26
C ALA A 71 -1.96 5.84 -3.68
N VAL A 72 -1.92 6.78 -2.75
CA VAL A 72 -1.72 8.21 -3.06
C VAL A 72 -0.30 8.44 -3.56
N ASP A 73 0.71 7.85 -2.88
CA ASP A 73 2.11 7.96 -3.28
C ASP A 73 2.34 7.29 -4.65
N LEU A 74 1.74 6.11 -4.84
CA LEU A 74 1.80 5.42 -6.13
C LEU A 74 1.18 6.25 -7.25
N ALA A 75 0.00 6.85 -7.03
CA ALA A 75 -0.69 7.67 -8.02
C ALA A 75 0.15 8.89 -8.41
N TYR A 76 0.79 9.55 -7.44
CA TYR A 76 1.70 10.66 -7.69
C TYR A 76 2.85 10.27 -8.64
N HIS A 77 3.51 9.13 -8.39
CA HIS A 77 4.61 8.65 -9.23
C HIS A 77 4.13 8.19 -10.61
N ILE A 78 2.93 7.59 -10.70
CA ILE A 78 2.32 7.27 -12.01
C ILE A 78 2.11 8.55 -12.84
N LEU A 79 1.65 9.64 -12.23
CA LEU A 79 1.48 10.92 -12.93
C LEU A 79 2.83 11.50 -13.36
N LYS A 80 3.88 11.44 -12.51
CA LYS A 80 5.25 11.84 -12.90
C LYS A 80 5.75 11.06 -14.11
N LEU A 81 5.55 9.75 -14.11
CA LEU A 81 5.93 8.89 -15.24
C LEU A 81 5.13 9.23 -16.49
N ALA A 82 3.82 9.44 -16.37
CA ALA A 82 2.93 9.69 -17.50
C ALA A 82 3.30 10.97 -18.30
N VAL A 83 3.89 11.96 -17.64
CA VAL A 83 4.37 13.21 -18.30
C VAL A 83 5.83 13.12 -18.72
N SER A 84 6.55 12.05 -18.38
CA SER A 84 7.93 11.80 -18.83
C SER A 84 7.94 11.05 -20.17
N HIS A 85 9.10 10.96 -20.78
CA HIS A 85 9.33 10.10 -21.95
C HIS A 85 10.20 8.88 -21.64
N ASP A 86 10.43 8.60 -20.36
CA ASP A 86 11.27 7.51 -19.86
C ASP A 86 10.46 6.21 -19.80
N TYR A 87 10.05 5.71 -20.96
CA TYR A 87 9.26 4.49 -21.09
C TYR A 87 9.97 3.26 -20.55
N GLY A 88 9.24 2.31 -19.98
CA GLY A 88 9.81 1.06 -19.50
C GLY A 88 9.10 0.45 -18.31
N ILE A 89 9.83 -0.44 -17.60
CA ILE A 89 9.32 -1.18 -16.45
C ILE A 89 9.87 -0.54 -15.17
N TYR A 90 8.97 -0.21 -14.26
CA TYR A 90 9.25 0.43 -12.98
C TYR A 90 8.76 -0.42 -11.81
N HIS A 91 9.54 -0.46 -10.75
CA HIS A 91 9.03 -0.80 -9.43
C HIS A 91 8.65 0.51 -8.73
N CYS A 92 7.50 0.53 -8.09
CA CYS A 92 6.99 1.69 -7.37
C CYS A 92 6.26 1.21 -6.10
N THR A 93 7.01 1.09 -5.01
CA THR A 93 6.53 0.63 -3.71
C THR A 93 6.91 1.61 -2.62
N GLY A 94 6.22 1.59 -1.48
CA GLY A 94 6.68 2.31 -0.29
C GLY A 94 8.11 1.90 0.08
N ASN A 95 8.87 2.82 0.66
CA ASN A 95 10.22 2.54 1.16
C ASN A 95 10.14 1.80 2.50
N GLY A 96 11.20 1.05 2.84
CA GLY A 96 11.24 0.16 3.99
C GLY A 96 10.62 -1.21 3.70
N ILE A 97 10.99 -2.20 4.49
CA ILE A 97 10.55 -3.59 4.40
C ILE A 97 10.01 -4.01 5.76
N CYS A 98 8.89 -4.70 5.78
CA CYS A 98 8.32 -5.29 7.00
C CYS A 98 7.62 -6.61 6.69
N SER A 99 7.29 -7.38 7.74
CA SER A 99 6.39 -8.52 7.64
C SER A 99 4.92 -8.08 7.66
N TRP A 100 4.00 -8.98 7.28
CA TRP A 100 2.57 -8.74 7.48
C TRP A 100 2.23 -8.54 8.96
N TYR A 101 2.95 -9.24 9.85
CA TYR A 101 2.82 -9.09 11.30
C TYR A 101 3.20 -7.67 11.75
N ASP A 102 4.39 -7.17 11.36
CA ASP A 102 4.83 -5.81 11.72
C ASP A 102 3.85 -4.77 11.20
N PHE A 103 3.39 -4.94 9.96
CA PHE A 103 2.41 -4.04 9.36
C PHE A 103 1.07 -4.07 10.13
N ALA A 104 0.59 -5.26 10.55
CA ALA A 104 -0.62 -5.37 11.36
C ALA A 104 -0.47 -4.72 12.74
N CYS A 105 0.68 -4.90 13.41
CA CYS A 105 0.98 -4.23 14.68
C CYS A 105 0.93 -2.70 14.54
N ALA A 106 1.57 -2.16 13.50
CA ALA A 106 1.54 -0.72 13.23
C ALA A 106 0.11 -0.21 12.91
N ILE A 107 -0.71 -1.02 12.25
CA ILE A 107 -2.12 -0.70 11.98
C ILE A 107 -2.92 -0.65 13.29
N MET A 108 -2.76 -1.62 14.20
CA MET A 108 -3.44 -1.59 15.50
C MET A 108 -3.05 -0.36 16.30
N GLN A 109 -1.77 -0.06 16.35
CA GLN A 109 -1.26 1.14 17.03
C GLN A 109 -1.82 2.43 16.44
N GLY A 110 -1.75 2.58 15.10
CA GLY A 110 -2.24 3.76 14.40
C GLY A 110 -3.76 3.96 14.49
N ALA A 111 -4.51 2.86 14.63
CA ALA A 111 -5.97 2.89 14.82
C ALA A 111 -6.40 2.99 16.30
N GLY A 112 -5.48 3.05 17.26
CA GLY A 112 -5.79 3.08 18.69
C GLY A 112 -6.53 1.84 19.20
N LEU A 113 -6.27 0.65 18.61
CA LEU A 113 -6.95 -0.60 18.93
C LEU A 113 -6.10 -1.46 19.88
N SER A 114 -6.73 -2.03 20.90
CA SER A 114 -6.09 -2.90 21.89
C SER A 114 -5.98 -4.37 21.48
N CYS A 115 -6.44 -4.73 20.29
CA CYS A 115 -6.38 -6.10 19.77
C CYS A 115 -4.94 -6.60 19.67
N LYS A 116 -4.64 -7.72 20.30
CA LYS A 116 -3.31 -8.34 20.29
C LYS A 116 -3.05 -9.03 18.95
N VAL A 117 -1.95 -8.68 18.30
CA VAL A 117 -1.49 -9.39 17.10
C VAL A 117 -0.49 -10.48 17.52
N GLU A 118 -0.74 -11.73 17.14
CA GLU A 118 0.13 -12.87 17.41
C GLU A 118 0.82 -13.33 16.11
N PRO A 119 2.16 -13.46 16.10
CA PRO A 119 2.88 -13.92 14.92
C PRO A 119 2.65 -15.40 14.69
N VAL A 120 2.51 -15.79 13.42
CA VAL A 120 2.47 -17.20 12.98
C VAL A 120 3.33 -17.36 11.74
N THR A 121 3.84 -18.56 11.49
CA THR A 121 4.52 -18.88 10.24
C THR A 121 3.55 -19.09 9.09
N SER A 122 4.02 -18.97 7.86
CA SER A 122 3.22 -19.29 6.66
C SER A 122 2.71 -20.73 6.68
N ALA A 123 3.51 -21.66 7.19
CA ALA A 123 3.16 -23.08 7.30
C ALA A 123 2.01 -23.30 8.29
N GLU A 124 2.09 -22.72 9.48
CA GLU A 124 1.03 -22.79 10.50
C GLU A 124 -0.26 -22.14 10.02
N TYR A 125 -0.14 -20.97 9.36
CA TYR A 125 -1.29 -20.28 8.79
C TYR A 125 -1.99 -21.10 7.70
N ALA A 126 -1.21 -21.73 6.79
CA ALA A 126 -1.75 -22.58 5.73
C ALA A 126 -2.41 -23.84 6.29
N ALA A 127 -1.84 -24.45 7.35
CA ALA A 127 -2.45 -25.59 8.03
C ALA A 127 -3.83 -25.25 8.63
N ALA A 128 -3.95 -24.07 9.24
CA ALA A 128 -5.21 -23.58 9.79
C ALA A 128 -6.20 -23.07 8.70
N ASN A 129 -5.70 -22.67 7.53
CA ASN A 129 -6.48 -22.10 6.44
C ASN A 129 -6.13 -22.74 5.09
N PRO A 130 -6.56 -23.98 4.81
CA PRO A 130 -6.18 -24.72 3.59
C PRO A 130 -6.57 -24.05 2.28
N ALA A 131 -7.59 -23.17 2.30
CA ALA A 131 -8.04 -22.41 1.13
C ALA A 131 -7.21 -21.13 0.87
N SER A 132 -6.23 -20.81 1.72
CA SER A 132 -5.40 -19.63 1.54
C SER A 132 -4.45 -19.81 0.36
N ALA A 133 -4.28 -18.75 -0.44
CA ALA A 133 -3.33 -18.75 -1.54
C ALA A 133 -1.90 -18.78 -1.00
N ASN A 134 -1.06 -19.62 -1.61
CA ASN A 134 0.38 -19.63 -1.32
C ASN A 134 1.01 -18.32 -1.81
N ARG A 135 1.82 -17.68 -0.96
CA ARG A 135 2.49 -16.40 -1.23
C ARG A 135 3.99 -16.54 -1.04
N PRO A 136 4.80 -15.81 -1.82
CA PRO A 136 6.25 -15.85 -1.66
C PRO A 136 6.67 -15.28 -0.29
N ALA A 137 7.71 -15.85 0.31
CA ALA A 137 8.30 -15.33 1.54
C ALA A 137 8.91 -13.93 1.35
N TRP A 138 9.36 -13.62 0.13
CA TRP A 138 9.94 -12.34 -0.21
C TRP A 138 9.22 -11.71 -1.40
N SER A 139 8.59 -10.57 -1.17
CA SER A 139 7.89 -9.78 -2.20
C SER A 139 8.33 -8.30 -2.22
N ALA A 140 9.41 -7.97 -1.50
CA ALA A 140 9.95 -6.62 -1.50
C ALA A 140 10.58 -6.28 -2.85
N LEU A 141 10.30 -5.06 -3.31
CA LEU A 141 10.80 -4.50 -4.56
C LEU A 141 11.70 -3.29 -4.28
N GLU A 142 12.63 -3.02 -5.17
CA GLU A 142 13.50 -1.86 -5.12
C GLU A 142 13.13 -0.86 -6.22
N ASN A 143 12.94 0.41 -5.87
CA ASN A 143 12.53 1.50 -6.76
C ASN A 143 13.68 2.07 -7.61
N ARG A 144 14.63 1.24 -8.04
CA ARG A 144 15.86 1.68 -8.71
C ARG A 144 15.57 2.54 -9.95
N MET A 145 14.63 2.11 -10.80
CA MET A 145 14.33 2.85 -12.03
C MET A 145 13.71 4.22 -11.73
N LEU A 146 12.85 4.33 -10.71
CA LEU A 146 12.34 5.65 -10.29
C LEU A 146 13.47 6.59 -9.90
N ARG A 147 14.42 6.12 -9.08
CA ARG A 147 15.60 6.94 -8.67
C ARG A 147 16.45 7.40 -9.84
N CYS A 148 16.61 6.56 -10.85
CA CYS A 148 17.46 6.86 -12.02
C CYS A 148 16.77 7.74 -13.07
N THR A 149 15.45 7.94 -13.00
CA THR A 149 14.69 8.67 -14.02
C THR A 149 13.94 9.86 -13.41
N VAL A 150 12.72 9.64 -12.92
CA VAL A 150 11.84 10.72 -12.43
C VAL A 150 12.04 11.08 -10.95
N GLY A 151 12.94 10.38 -10.25
CA GLY A 151 13.16 10.50 -8.81
C GLY A 151 12.21 9.64 -7.98
N ASP A 152 12.73 9.10 -6.87
CA ASP A 152 11.98 8.28 -5.91
C ASP A 152 11.61 9.13 -4.69
N GLU A 153 10.39 9.59 -4.63
CA GLU A 153 9.80 10.33 -3.50
C GLU A 153 8.78 9.44 -2.75
N MET A 154 8.84 8.11 -2.95
CA MET A 154 8.02 7.18 -2.19
C MET A 154 8.41 7.26 -0.73
N ARG A 155 7.43 7.51 0.13
CA ARG A 155 7.63 7.64 1.58
C ARG A 155 7.99 6.30 2.20
N ASP A 156 8.64 6.33 3.37
CA ASP A 156 8.70 5.17 4.25
C ASP A 156 7.28 4.70 4.58
N TRP A 157 7.09 3.38 4.65
CA TRP A 157 5.76 2.79 4.84
C TRP A 157 5.11 3.21 6.17
N GLN A 158 5.92 3.46 7.21
CA GLN A 158 5.41 3.90 8.51
C GLN A 158 4.86 5.33 8.44
N ASP A 159 5.56 6.22 7.77
CA ASP A 159 5.12 7.61 7.60
C ASP A 159 3.90 7.72 6.68
N ALA A 160 3.89 6.92 5.61
CA ALA A 160 2.74 6.80 4.72
C ALA A 160 1.50 6.23 5.44
N LEU A 161 1.70 5.30 6.39
CA LEU A 161 0.62 4.75 7.21
C LEU A 161 0.10 5.77 8.23
N LYS A 162 0.97 6.54 8.88
CA LYS A 162 0.56 7.64 9.80
C LYS A 162 -0.32 8.66 9.07
N ASP A 163 0.11 9.12 7.89
CA ASP A 163 -0.67 10.06 7.08
C ASP A 163 -2.03 9.46 6.65
N PHE A 164 -2.06 8.16 6.35
CA PHE A 164 -3.30 7.46 6.05
C PHE A 164 -4.30 7.55 7.22
N PHE A 165 -3.87 7.35 8.47
CA PHE A 165 -4.73 7.46 9.64
C PHE A 165 -5.19 8.88 9.88
N CYS A 166 -4.31 9.88 9.81
CA CYS A 166 -4.69 11.29 9.91
C CYS A 166 -5.81 11.66 8.92
N LYS A 167 -5.69 11.20 7.67
CA LYS A 167 -6.71 11.46 6.64
C LYS A 167 -8.00 10.65 6.83
N LEU A 168 -7.91 9.48 7.45
CA LEU A 168 -9.07 8.64 7.75
C LEU A 168 -9.92 9.25 8.86
N GLU A 169 -9.31 9.74 9.94
CA GLU A 169 -9.96 10.45 11.04
C GLU A 169 -10.67 11.72 10.54
N TRP A 170 -10.00 12.51 9.72
CA TRP A 170 -10.59 13.69 9.10
C TRP A 170 -11.86 13.38 8.30
N ARG A 171 -11.84 12.28 7.55
CA ARG A 171 -13.01 11.84 6.76
C ARG A 171 -14.16 11.41 7.66
N THR A 172 -13.89 10.66 8.73
CA THR A 172 -14.92 10.24 9.68
C THR A 172 -15.55 11.48 10.34
N LEU A 173 -14.75 12.43 10.81
CA LEU A 173 -15.23 13.68 11.38
C LEU A 173 -16.06 14.52 10.38
N VAL A 174 -15.67 14.56 9.11
CA VAL A 174 -16.42 15.28 8.07
C VAL A 174 -17.75 14.60 7.77
N TYR A 175 -17.76 13.25 7.65
CA TYR A 175 -19.02 12.53 7.39
C TYR A 175 -19.99 12.52 8.59
N GLU A 176 -19.49 12.43 9.81
CA GLU A 176 -20.32 12.54 11.02
C GLU A 176 -20.89 13.95 11.20
N ASN A 177 -20.16 14.99 10.81
CA ASN A 177 -20.65 16.37 10.85
C ASN A 177 -21.55 16.74 9.66
N LEU A 178 -21.52 16.00 8.54
CA LEU A 178 -22.42 16.20 7.41
C LEU A 178 -23.83 15.64 7.64
N SER A 179 -24.01 14.77 8.62
CA SER A 179 -25.34 14.27 9.02
C SER A 179 -26.12 15.24 9.92
N CYS A 180 -25.54 16.37 10.29
CA CYS A 180 -26.17 17.38 11.15
C CYS A 180 -26.00 18.78 10.53
N ASP A 181 -27.05 19.35 10.02
CA ASP A 181 -27.46 20.74 9.69
C ASP A 181 -26.45 21.93 9.81
N ARG A 182 -25.15 21.76 9.55
CA ARG A 182 -24.12 22.82 9.66
C ARG A 182 -23.33 23.14 8.39
N LEU A 183 -23.84 22.82 7.23
CA LEU A 183 -23.18 23.13 5.93
C LEU A 183 -23.00 24.66 5.65
N ARG A 184 -23.45 25.55 6.52
CA ARG A 184 -23.39 27.01 6.29
C ARG A 184 -22.17 27.72 6.92
N ARG A 185 -21.23 27.04 7.61
CA ARG A 185 -20.12 27.71 8.31
C ARG A 185 -18.71 27.34 7.85
N PHE A 186 -18.51 26.50 6.83
CA PHE A 186 -17.17 26.04 6.42
C PHE A 186 -16.58 26.78 5.21
N HIS A 187 -16.89 28.06 5.03
CA HIS A 187 -16.16 28.90 4.06
C HIS A 187 -14.90 29.54 4.63
N ARG A 188 -14.44 29.14 5.79
CA ARG A 188 -13.24 29.72 6.40
C ARG A 188 -12.54 28.72 7.30
N LEU A 189 -11.93 27.67 6.73
CA LEU A 189 -10.89 26.90 7.42
C LEU A 189 -9.75 26.67 6.42
N GLU A 190 -8.68 27.33 6.76
CA GLU A 190 -7.39 27.32 6.08
C GLU A 190 -6.83 25.90 5.95
N LEU A 191 -6.17 25.67 4.83
CA LEU A 191 -5.37 24.52 4.49
C LEU A 191 -4.45 24.11 5.65
N CYS A 192 -4.39 22.82 5.91
CA CYS A 192 -3.46 22.18 6.85
C CYS A 192 -2.03 22.77 6.66
N PRO A 193 -1.34 23.23 7.72
CA PRO A 193 -0.09 23.98 7.59
C PRO A 193 1.15 23.13 7.34
N LEU A 194 1.08 22.10 6.51
CA LEU A 194 2.22 21.23 6.19
C LEU A 194 2.91 21.53 4.84
N HIS A 195 2.60 22.68 4.22
CA HIS A 195 3.28 23.09 2.99
C HIS A 195 3.74 24.56 3.03
N ALA A 196 4.27 25.01 4.14
CA ALA A 196 5.01 26.27 4.20
C ALA A 196 6.44 25.98 4.68
N GLY A 197 7.32 25.64 3.77
CA GLY A 197 8.71 25.33 4.04
C GLY A 197 9.63 25.40 2.83
N LYS A 198 9.94 26.64 2.45
CA LYS A 198 11.15 27.13 1.74
C LYS A 198 11.26 26.93 0.23
N VAL A 199 11.14 28.06 -0.40
CA VAL A 199 11.91 28.50 -1.57
C VAL A 199 13.40 28.44 -1.31
#